data_cf37dab40646ca244041d866fb5c35b9
#
_entry.id   cf37dab40646ca244041d866fb5c35b9
#
_cell.length_a   1.000
_cell.length_b   1.000
_cell.length_c   1.000
_cell.angle_alpha   90.00
_cell.angle_beta   90.00
_cell.angle_gamma   90.00
#
_symmetry.space_group_name_H-M   'P 1'
#
loop_
_entity.id
_entity.type
_entity.pdbx_description
1 polymer ?
#
loop_
_entity_poly.entity_id
_entity_poly.type
_entity_poly.pdbx_seq_one_letter_code
_entity_poly.pdbx_strand_id
1 'polypeptide(L)'
;MIMNTPQIQDFAGKRIHMIGIGGSSMSGLAQMLQHLGYQVTGSDQNDGYLMNDVRQAGAKVTIGHRAENVHGADLVVYTAAIPLTNPERAEAERLHIPSMERAELLGQLMRHYARAIGICGAHGKTTTTSMLSEILVECGLDPSVHIGGKLDAIGGSTRIGHSDIFAAEACEFNRSFLHMHPTMAVVLNIDADHLDCYKDIDEIEETFGQFLHLLPDNGVAIGKGTDERVVRQLSRLNCRTITFGLTADCDVHPAVLTEDDNGYYTFDLCAQGNILAHVKMGVPGRFNVENGLAALTAAWVLGADMAKAAESLARFTGAHRRFELTGLLNGAEMFHDYGHNPAEMRNAVAIARKRCKGTLYAVMQPHTFDRVKHLFNDYLTCTEAADVTVVMDIFSAREKRENYPDLDSGKLVAGMQAHGLNAVWTPSFDDTEAYLRAHLKPGDLAITMGCGDVNLLNEQIAQHEKNGR
;
A
#
# COMPACT_ATOMS: atom_id res chain seq x y z
N MET A 1 -20.27 28.09 12.00
CA MET A 1 -20.03 28.34 10.56
C MET A 1 -19.34 27.10 10.04
N ILE A 2 -19.97 26.37 9.15
CA ILE A 2 -19.31 25.31 8.38
C ILE A 2 -18.33 26.07 7.47
N MET A 3 -17.04 26.08 7.81
CA MET A 3 -16.04 26.62 6.88
C MET A 3 -16.03 25.70 5.68
N ASN A 4 -16.41 26.22 4.51
CA ASN A 4 -16.31 25.46 3.27
C ASN A 4 -14.86 25.08 3.07
N THR A 5 -14.59 23.79 2.86
CA THR A 5 -13.26 23.29 2.51
C THR A 5 -12.73 24.08 1.30
N PRO A 6 -11.52 24.63 1.36
CA PRO A 6 -10.92 25.36 0.25
C PRO A 6 -10.95 24.49 -1.03
N GLN A 7 -11.25 25.09 -2.18
CA GLN A 7 -11.20 24.38 -3.45
C GLN A 7 -9.86 24.66 -4.12
N ILE A 8 -9.12 23.61 -4.51
CA ILE A 8 -7.76 23.77 -5.06
C ILE A 8 -7.72 24.68 -6.30
N GLN A 9 -8.75 24.65 -7.12
CA GLN A 9 -8.87 25.49 -8.31
C GLN A 9 -8.89 27.00 -8.01
N ASP A 10 -9.32 27.44 -6.81
CA ASP A 10 -9.33 28.85 -6.39
C ASP A 10 -7.90 29.36 -6.11
N PHE A 11 -6.95 28.46 -6.09
CA PHE A 11 -5.53 28.74 -5.84
C PHE A 11 -4.65 28.57 -7.08
N ALA A 12 -5.23 28.52 -8.28
CA ALA A 12 -4.48 28.42 -9.54
C ALA A 12 -3.45 29.56 -9.65
N GLY A 13 -2.18 29.19 -9.92
CA GLY A 13 -1.04 30.12 -9.98
C GLY A 13 -0.57 30.68 -8.63
N LYS A 14 -1.23 30.36 -7.53
CA LYS A 14 -0.88 30.78 -6.17
C LYS A 14 0.11 29.82 -5.51
N ARG A 15 0.65 30.24 -4.35
CA ARG A 15 1.63 29.47 -3.59
C ARG A 15 0.97 28.52 -2.61
N ILE A 16 1.19 27.24 -2.82
CA ILE A 16 0.75 26.14 -1.94
C ILE A 16 1.94 25.66 -1.11
N HIS A 17 1.79 25.67 0.21
CA HIS A 17 2.79 25.13 1.12
C HIS A 17 2.37 23.76 1.65
N MET A 18 3.25 22.75 1.55
CA MET A 18 2.97 21.36 1.91
C MET A 18 3.81 20.94 3.11
N ILE A 19 3.17 20.68 4.26
CA ILE A 19 3.83 20.23 5.49
C ILE A 19 3.99 18.72 5.46
N GLY A 20 5.23 18.22 5.56
CA GLY A 20 5.57 16.81 5.40
C GLY A 20 5.67 16.41 3.92
N ILE A 21 6.19 17.32 3.08
CA ILE A 21 6.25 17.17 1.62
C ILE A 21 7.09 15.98 1.14
N GLY A 22 8.04 15.49 1.97
CA GLY A 22 8.86 14.31 1.71
C GLY A 22 8.16 12.97 1.96
N GLY A 23 6.92 12.98 2.47
CA GLY A 23 6.14 11.74 2.61
C GLY A 23 5.75 11.14 1.26
N SER A 24 5.63 9.80 1.17
CA SER A 24 5.41 9.08 -0.09
C SER A 24 4.22 9.61 -0.91
N SER A 25 3.08 9.84 -0.26
CA SER A 25 1.89 10.40 -0.93
C SER A 25 2.02 11.92 -1.17
N MET A 26 2.58 12.67 -0.22
CA MET A 26 2.72 14.12 -0.32
C MET A 26 3.64 14.54 -1.46
N SER A 27 4.77 13.83 -1.64
CA SER A 27 5.73 14.10 -2.72
C SER A 27 5.10 13.93 -4.10
N GLY A 28 4.26 12.91 -4.28
CA GLY A 28 3.53 12.68 -5.51
C GLY A 28 2.50 13.78 -5.80
N LEU A 29 1.73 14.19 -4.80
CA LEU A 29 0.77 15.29 -4.94
C LEU A 29 1.48 16.63 -5.22
N ALA A 30 2.65 16.87 -4.63
CA ALA A 30 3.47 18.04 -4.92
C ALA A 30 3.88 18.09 -6.41
N GLN A 31 4.30 16.95 -6.99
CA GLN A 31 4.62 16.84 -8.41
C GLN A 31 3.40 17.09 -9.29
N MET A 32 2.23 16.53 -8.94
CA MET A 32 0.97 16.78 -9.67
C MET A 32 0.58 18.26 -9.63
N LEU A 33 0.65 18.91 -8.49
CA LEU A 33 0.37 20.36 -8.36
C LEU A 33 1.31 21.19 -9.23
N GLN A 34 2.60 20.86 -9.24
CA GLN A 34 3.60 21.52 -10.09
C GLN A 34 3.28 21.38 -11.58
N HIS A 35 2.92 20.15 -12.01
CA HIS A 35 2.51 19.90 -13.38
C HIS A 35 1.27 20.73 -13.79
N LEU A 36 0.35 20.91 -12.85
CA LEU A 36 -0.84 21.74 -13.03
C LEU A 36 -0.56 23.26 -12.93
N GLY A 37 0.71 23.67 -12.74
CA GLY A 37 1.12 25.07 -12.75
C GLY A 37 1.00 25.80 -11.42
N TYR A 38 0.79 25.10 -10.30
CA TYR A 38 0.83 25.71 -8.97
C TYR A 38 2.26 25.98 -8.52
N GLN A 39 2.46 27.01 -7.69
CA GLN A 39 3.74 27.27 -7.05
C GLN A 39 3.83 26.46 -5.75
N VAL A 40 4.60 25.38 -5.76
CA VAL A 40 4.72 24.49 -4.58
C VAL A 40 5.93 24.84 -3.76
N THR A 41 5.69 24.99 -2.46
CA THR A 41 6.72 25.05 -1.40
C THR A 41 6.41 23.98 -0.37
N GLY A 42 7.37 23.58 0.46
CA GLY A 42 7.07 22.64 1.53
C GLY A 42 8.22 22.42 2.48
N SER A 43 7.93 21.69 3.54
CA SER A 43 8.89 21.34 4.58
C SER A 43 8.78 19.85 4.93
N ASP A 44 9.90 19.28 5.36
CA ASP A 44 9.95 17.97 5.99
C ASP A 44 11.02 17.94 7.07
N GLN A 45 10.92 17.04 8.03
CA GLN A 45 11.96 16.88 9.05
C GLN A 45 13.22 16.22 8.51
N ASN A 46 13.07 15.32 7.52
CA ASN A 46 14.14 14.52 6.96
C ASN A 46 14.41 14.91 5.51
N ASP A 47 15.68 14.88 5.11
CA ASP A 47 16.10 15.06 3.71
C ASP A 47 16.25 13.68 3.04
N GLY A 48 15.12 13.05 2.73
CA GLY A 48 15.08 11.75 2.07
C GLY A 48 15.11 11.85 0.54
N TYR A 49 15.21 10.70 -0.14
CA TYR A 49 15.25 10.63 -1.61
C TYR A 49 14.03 11.28 -2.29
N LEU A 50 12.84 11.16 -1.69
CA LEU A 50 11.61 11.78 -2.20
C LEU A 50 11.67 13.32 -2.21
N MET A 51 12.45 13.92 -1.30
CA MET A 51 12.70 15.37 -1.31
C MET A 51 13.46 15.81 -2.58
N ASN A 52 14.33 14.93 -3.11
CA ASN A 52 15.03 15.22 -4.35
C ASN A 52 14.09 15.21 -5.55
N ASP A 53 13.16 14.25 -5.61
CA ASP A 53 12.16 14.17 -6.69
C ASP A 53 11.28 15.42 -6.71
N VAL A 54 10.85 15.89 -5.53
CA VAL A 54 10.05 17.11 -5.38
C VAL A 54 10.85 18.36 -5.78
N ARG A 55 12.15 18.44 -5.44
CA ARG A 55 13.05 19.53 -5.90
C ARG A 55 13.22 19.52 -7.41
N GLN A 56 13.43 18.35 -8.01
CA GLN A 56 13.57 18.20 -9.47
C GLN A 56 12.29 18.61 -10.21
N ALA A 57 11.12 18.34 -9.63
CA ALA A 57 9.85 18.84 -10.13
C ALA A 57 9.70 20.36 -10.00
N GLY A 58 10.60 21.08 -9.31
CA GLY A 58 10.65 22.54 -9.19
C GLY A 58 10.13 23.13 -7.87
N ALA A 59 9.73 22.30 -6.88
CA ALA A 59 9.27 22.80 -5.60
C ALA A 59 10.43 23.36 -4.74
N LYS A 60 10.16 24.43 -4.00
CA LYS A 60 11.10 24.96 -3.00
C LYS A 60 10.87 24.29 -1.66
N VAL A 61 11.82 23.47 -1.23
CA VAL A 61 11.69 22.68 0.00
C VAL A 61 12.67 23.10 1.09
N THR A 62 12.23 23.02 2.33
CA THR A 62 12.99 23.37 3.53
C THR A 62 13.05 22.16 4.46
N ILE A 63 14.21 21.97 5.11
CA ILE A 63 14.35 20.94 6.15
C ILE A 63 14.04 21.57 7.51
N GLY A 64 13.20 20.87 8.28
CA GLY A 64 12.69 21.29 9.59
C GLY A 64 11.43 22.14 9.49
N HIS A 65 10.53 21.91 10.44
CA HIS A 65 9.29 22.65 10.57
C HIS A 65 9.49 23.94 11.36
N ARG A 66 9.21 25.09 10.74
CA ARG A 66 9.31 26.41 11.34
C ARG A 66 8.14 27.28 10.94
N ALA A 67 7.64 28.11 11.83
CA ALA A 67 6.51 29.01 11.61
C ALA A 67 6.67 29.87 10.33
N GLU A 68 7.90 30.34 10.07
CA GLU A 68 8.18 31.21 8.94
C GLU A 68 7.99 30.53 7.57
N ASN A 69 8.02 29.21 7.51
CA ASN A 69 7.90 28.46 6.24
C ASN A 69 6.57 28.72 5.54
N VAL A 70 5.49 28.98 6.29
CA VAL A 70 4.14 29.24 5.73
C VAL A 70 3.90 30.70 5.35
N HIS A 71 4.83 31.63 5.69
CA HIS A 71 4.65 33.04 5.38
C HIS A 71 4.51 33.28 3.86
N GLY A 72 3.43 33.92 3.47
CA GLY A 72 3.07 34.17 2.06
C GLY A 72 2.56 32.95 1.30
N ALA A 73 2.22 31.84 1.96
CA ALA A 73 1.42 30.79 1.36
C ALA A 73 -0.04 31.24 1.24
N ASP A 74 -0.68 30.88 0.13
CA ASP A 74 -2.12 31.12 -0.09
C ASP A 74 -2.96 29.95 0.41
N LEU A 75 -2.38 28.73 0.44
CA LEU A 75 -2.97 27.51 0.94
C LEU A 75 -1.91 26.68 1.63
N VAL A 76 -2.28 26.02 2.73
CA VAL A 76 -1.45 25.01 3.41
C VAL A 76 -2.09 23.65 3.25
N VAL A 77 -1.28 22.66 2.82
CA VAL A 77 -1.67 21.25 2.75
C VAL A 77 -0.86 20.45 3.78
N TYR A 78 -1.52 19.58 4.53
CA TYR A 78 -0.87 18.78 5.56
C TYR A 78 -1.41 17.33 5.56
N THR A 79 -0.65 16.41 6.15
CA THR A 79 -1.12 15.04 6.38
C THR A 79 -1.70 14.89 7.78
N ALA A 80 -2.60 13.93 8.00
CA ALA A 80 -3.14 13.57 9.30
C ALA A 80 -2.04 13.27 10.35
N ALA A 81 -0.83 12.94 9.89
CA ALA A 81 0.34 12.72 10.73
C ALA A 81 0.87 13.97 11.44
N ILE A 82 0.57 15.15 10.91
CA ILE A 82 1.08 16.43 11.43
C ILE A 82 0.09 16.95 12.49
N PRO A 83 0.49 17.01 13.77
CA PRO A 83 -0.40 17.46 14.84
C PRO A 83 -0.65 18.98 14.78
N LEU A 84 -1.72 19.44 15.42
CA LEU A 84 -2.03 20.88 15.55
C LEU A 84 -0.92 21.70 16.25
N THR A 85 -0.10 21.03 17.06
CA THR A 85 1.04 21.64 17.75
C THR A 85 2.27 21.87 16.84
N ASN A 86 2.21 21.39 15.57
CA ASN A 86 3.27 21.67 14.60
C ASN A 86 3.36 23.19 14.37
N PRO A 87 4.57 23.80 14.41
CA PRO A 87 4.72 25.25 14.33
C PRO A 87 4.17 25.86 13.03
N GLU A 88 4.20 25.14 11.92
CA GLU A 88 3.67 25.60 10.64
C GLU A 88 2.14 25.56 10.64
N ARG A 89 1.51 24.50 11.19
CA ARG A 89 0.05 24.44 11.33
C ARG A 89 -0.48 25.52 12.25
N ALA A 90 0.17 25.71 13.43
CA ALA A 90 -0.21 26.74 14.39
C ALA A 90 -0.09 28.15 13.77
N GLU A 91 0.96 28.40 13.01
CA GLU A 91 1.17 29.70 12.36
C GLU A 91 0.17 29.93 11.20
N ALA A 92 -0.12 28.90 10.40
CA ALA A 92 -1.13 28.99 9.36
C ALA A 92 -2.52 29.34 9.94
N GLU A 93 -2.89 28.74 11.06
CA GLU A 93 -4.13 29.05 11.77
C GLU A 93 -4.11 30.51 12.30
N ARG A 94 -3.02 30.94 12.92
CA ARG A 94 -2.83 32.31 13.42
C ARG A 94 -2.95 33.37 12.32
N LEU A 95 -2.42 33.06 11.14
CA LEU A 95 -2.46 33.93 9.96
C LEU A 95 -3.74 33.80 9.14
N HIS A 96 -4.68 32.93 9.55
CA HIS A 96 -5.91 32.59 8.81
C HIS A 96 -5.65 32.11 7.37
N ILE A 97 -4.52 31.42 7.14
CA ILE A 97 -4.25 30.81 5.84
C ILE A 97 -5.17 29.61 5.67
N PRO A 98 -5.95 29.51 4.58
CA PRO A 98 -6.74 28.34 4.30
C PRO A 98 -5.89 27.05 4.34
N SER A 99 -6.43 26.01 4.94
CA SER A 99 -5.71 24.74 5.07
C SER A 99 -6.60 23.58 4.68
N MET A 100 -6.00 22.53 4.05
CA MET A 100 -6.71 21.31 3.72
C MET A 100 -5.85 20.09 4.03
N GLU A 101 -6.50 18.96 4.26
CA GLU A 101 -5.81 17.69 4.44
C GLU A 101 -5.41 17.09 3.08
N ARG A 102 -4.31 16.32 3.09
CA ARG A 102 -3.83 15.57 1.92
C ARG A 102 -4.92 14.76 1.21
N ALA A 103 -5.81 14.11 1.97
CA ALA A 103 -6.90 13.31 1.41
C ALA A 103 -7.90 14.16 0.61
N GLU A 104 -8.22 15.35 1.11
CA GLU A 104 -9.08 16.32 0.41
C GLU A 104 -8.42 16.81 -0.89
N LEU A 105 -7.12 17.11 -0.85
CA LEU A 105 -6.36 17.49 -2.04
C LEU A 105 -6.39 16.39 -3.11
N LEU A 106 -6.11 15.13 -2.71
CA LEU A 106 -6.15 13.99 -3.63
C LEU A 106 -7.53 13.86 -4.28
N GLY A 107 -8.60 13.94 -3.49
CA GLY A 107 -9.97 13.87 -4.00
C GLY A 107 -10.28 15.01 -4.98
N GLN A 108 -9.84 16.23 -4.68
CA GLN A 108 -10.06 17.38 -5.57
C GLN A 108 -9.26 17.25 -6.88
N LEU A 109 -8.02 16.75 -6.83
CA LEU A 109 -7.24 16.46 -8.04
C LEU A 109 -7.89 15.39 -8.91
N MET A 110 -8.52 14.39 -8.29
CA MET A 110 -9.24 13.33 -8.98
C MET A 110 -10.36 13.84 -9.90
N ARG A 111 -11.00 14.97 -9.55
CA ARG A 111 -12.07 15.59 -10.35
C ARG A 111 -11.61 16.11 -11.72
N HIS A 112 -10.32 16.27 -11.94
CA HIS A 112 -9.77 16.67 -13.24
C HIS A 112 -9.80 15.54 -14.29
N TYR A 113 -10.13 14.30 -13.88
CA TYR A 113 -10.08 13.13 -14.73
C TYR A 113 -11.47 12.53 -14.90
N ALA A 114 -11.89 12.32 -16.16
CA ALA A 114 -13.21 11.75 -16.45
C ALA A 114 -13.33 10.27 -16.05
N ARG A 115 -12.18 9.55 -16.04
CA ARG A 115 -12.08 8.14 -15.65
C ARG A 115 -11.18 8.02 -14.45
N ALA A 116 -11.73 8.31 -13.27
CA ALA A 116 -11.03 8.30 -11.99
C ALA A 116 -11.32 7.00 -11.25
N ILE A 117 -10.27 6.20 -10.99
CA ILE A 117 -10.34 4.88 -10.37
C ILE A 117 -9.82 4.96 -8.94
N GLY A 118 -10.65 4.56 -7.98
CA GLY A 118 -10.25 4.36 -6.58
C GLY A 118 -10.18 2.87 -6.24
N ILE A 119 -8.99 2.37 -5.87
CA ILE A 119 -8.78 0.98 -5.47
C ILE A 119 -8.72 0.92 -3.94
N CYS A 120 -9.70 0.28 -3.30
CA CYS A 120 -9.83 0.14 -1.85
C CYS A 120 -9.90 -1.33 -1.42
N GLY A 121 -9.75 -1.55 -0.11
CA GLY A 121 -9.77 -2.86 0.54
C GLY A 121 -8.83 -2.88 1.72
N ALA A 122 -9.05 -3.71 2.72
CA ALA A 122 -8.10 -3.86 3.82
C ALA A 122 -6.72 -4.29 3.29
N HIS A 123 -6.68 -5.25 2.34
CA HIS A 123 -5.46 -5.82 1.78
C HIS A 123 -5.42 -5.71 0.26
N GLY A 124 -4.20 -5.68 -0.33
CA GLY A 124 -3.97 -5.77 -1.76
C GLY A 124 -3.98 -4.45 -2.55
N LYS A 125 -4.34 -3.32 -1.94
CA LYS A 125 -4.45 -1.99 -2.59
C LYS A 125 -3.23 -1.64 -3.45
N THR A 126 -2.06 -1.57 -2.83
CA THR A 126 -0.81 -1.19 -3.51
C THR A 126 -0.49 -2.13 -4.67
N THR A 127 -0.59 -3.44 -4.46
CA THR A 127 -0.30 -4.45 -5.48
C THR A 127 -1.26 -4.33 -6.67
N THR A 128 -2.58 -4.22 -6.40
CA THR A 128 -3.60 -4.08 -7.44
C THR A 128 -3.45 -2.78 -8.22
N THR A 129 -3.20 -1.67 -7.51
CA THR A 129 -2.98 -0.37 -8.16
C THR A 129 -1.71 -0.40 -9.02
N SER A 130 -0.65 -1.06 -8.56
CA SER A 130 0.59 -1.24 -9.32
C SER A 130 0.36 -2.08 -10.58
N MET A 131 -0.31 -3.23 -10.47
CA MET A 131 -0.66 -4.08 -11.61
C MET A 131 -1.51 -3.31 -12.63
N LEU A 132 -2.57 -2.63 -12.18
CA LEU A 132 -3.41 -1.83 -13.06
C LEU A 132 -2.62 -0.71 -13.75
N SER A 133 -1.75 -0.03 -13.02
CA SER A 133 -0.94 1.07 -13.56
C SER A 133 -0.02 0.60 -14.67
N GLU A 134 0.68 -0.52 -14.47
CA GLU A 134 1.58 -1.09 -15.47
C GLU A 134 0.81 -1.58 -16.69
N ILE A 135 -0.31 -2.26 -16.50
CA ILE A 135 -1.21 -2.67 -17.59
C ILE A 135 -1.64 -1.46 -18.43
N LEU A 136 -2.12 -0.39 -17.79
CA LEU A 136 -2.62 0.78 -18.50
C LEU A 136 -1.52 1.49 -19.28
N VAL A 137 -0.31 1.60 -18.71
CA VAL A 137 0.86 2.17 -19.39
C VAL A 137 1.24 1.33 -20.61
N GLU A 138 1.37 0.01 -20.46
CA GLU A 138 1.77 -0.89 -21.54
C GLU A 138 0.70 -1.03 -22.63
N CYS A 139 -0.56 -0.90 -22.27
CA CYS A 139 -1.66 -0.83 -23.24
C CYS A 139 -1.74 0.53 -23.97
N GLY A 140 -0.87 1.50 -23.64
CA GLY A 140 -0.83 2.82 -24.29
C GLY A 140 -1.96 3.77 -23.87
N LEU A 141 -2.59 3.52 -22.71
CA LEU A 141 -3.69 4.32 -22.19
C LEU A 141 -3.22 5.57 -21.42
N ASP A 142 -1.91 5.73 -21.22
CA ASP A 142 -1.22 6.88 -20.63
C ASP A 142 -1.87 7.49 -19.38
N PRO A 143 -2.12 6.70 -18.30
CA PRO A 143 -2.79 7.18 -17.11
C PRO A 143 -1.93 8.10 -16.26
N SER A 144 -2.56 8.99 -15.49
CA SER A 144 -1.99 9.50 -14.25
C SER A 144 -2.21 8.47 -13.14
N VAL A 145 -1.24 8.35 -12.24
CA VAL A 145 -1.24 7.30 -11.20
C VAL A 145 -0.75 7.87 -9.88
N HIS A 146 -1.37 7.44 -8.77
CA HIS A 146 -0.92 7.73 -7.42
C HIS A 146 -1.01 6.47 -6.53
N ILE A 147 0.14 5.91 -6.16
CA ILE A 147 0.27 4.66 -5.41
C ILE A 147 0.88 4.95 -4.03
N GLY A 148 0.53 4.18 -3.02
CA GLY A 148 1.11 4.29 -1.67
C GLY A 148 2.55 3.78 -1.55
N GLY A 149 3.05 3.05 -2.56
CA GLY A 149 4.39 2.48 -2.63
C GLY A 149 5.12 2.89 -3.91
N LYS A 150 6.43 2.63 -3.98
CA LYS A 150 7.23 2.85 -5.18
C LYS A 150 7.01 1.72 -6.18
N LEU A 151 6.87 2.06 -7.47
CA LEU A 151 6.79 1.14 -8.59
C LEU A 151 7.79 1.57 -9.66
N ASP A 152 8.77 0.72 -9.98
CA ASP A 152 9.84 1.07 -10.92
C ASP A 152 9.32 1.31 -12.34
N ALA A 153 8.29 0.58 -12.77
CA ALA A 153 7.67 0.74 -14.08
C ALA A 153 7.11 2.14 -14.36
N ILE A 154 6.80 2.92 -13.30
CA ILE A 154 6.35 4.32 -13.42
C ILE A 154 7.38 5.33 -12.89
N GLY A 155 8.56 4.87 -12.47
CA GLY A 155 9.63 5.70 -11.95
C GLY A 155 9.42 6.27 -10.54
N GLY A 156 8.45 5.75 -9.76
CA GLY A 156 8.17 6.27 -8.42
C GLY A 156 6.81 5.83 -7.88
N SER A 157 6.23 6.63 -6.99
CA SER A 157 4.87 6.42 -6.45
C SER A 157 3.80 7.20 -7.22
N THR A 158 4.21 8.06 -8.14
CA THR A 158 3.29 8.93 -8.90
C THR A 158 3.79 9.05 -10.33
N ARG A 159 2.86 8.94 -11.27
CA ARG A 159 3.07 9.19 -12.69
C ARG A 159 2.05 10.23 -13.14
N ILE A 160 2.48 11.14 -13.98
CA ILE A 160 1.61 12.12 -14.63
C ILE A 160 1.48 11.72 -16.10
N GLY A 161 0.31 11.25 -16.47
CA GLY A 161 -0.06 10.92 -17.85
C GLY A 161 -0.84 12.04 -18.51
N HIS A 162 -1.12 11.89 -19.81
CA HIS A 162 -1.84 12.91 -20.60
C HIS A 162 -3.27 12.50 -20.94
N SER A 163 -3.70 11.29 -20.50
CA SER A 163 -5.08 10.84 -20.71
C SER A 163 -6.02 11.37 -19.60
N ASP A 164 -7.31 11.11 -19.76
CA ASP A 164 -8.34 11.38 -18.76
C ASP A 164 -8.47 10.28 -17.70
N ILE A 165 -7.49 9.36 -17.60
CA ILE A 165 -7.47 8.26 -16.62
C ILE A 165 -6.61 8.66 -15.43
N PHE A 166 -7.17 8.47 -14.23
CA PHE A 166 -6.45 8.57 -12.97
C PHE A 166 -6.68 7.33 -12.11
N ALA A 167 -5.63 6.61 -11.76
CA ALA A 167 -5.70 5.45 -10.88
C ALA A 167 -5.02 5.77 -9.54
N ALA A 168 -5.72 5.59 -8.43
CA ALA A 168 -5.19 5.88 -7.10
C ALA A 168 -5.63 4.85 -6.05
N GLU A 169 -4.78 4.65 -5.05
CA GLU A 169 -5.17 3.93 -3.85
C GLU A 169 -6.16 4.74 -3.03
N ALA A 170 -7.28 4.12 -2.68
CA ALA A 170 -8.33 4.66 -1.83
C ALA A 170 -8.17 4.07 -0.42
N CYS A 171 -7.41 4.76 0.44
CA CYS A 171 -7.10 4.29 1.79
C CYS A 171 -8.26 4.52 2.73
N GLU A 172 -8.73 3.47 3.39
CA GLU A 172 -9.80 3.48 4.39
C GLU A 172 -9.37 4.07 5.73
N PHE A 173 -8.06 4.08 6.02
CA PHE A 173 -7.53 4.63 7.26
C PHE A 173 -8.03 6.06 7.49
N ASN A 174 -8.54 6.31 8.68
CA ASN A 174 -9.14 7.61 9.07
C ASN A 174 -10.19 8.10 8.06
N ARG A 175 -10.92 7.20 7.41
CA ARG A 175 -11.95 7.48 6.38
C ARG A 175 -11.46 8.37 5.23
N SER A 176 -10.16 8.37 4.95
CA SER A 176 -9.52 9.26 3.96
C SER A 176 -10.13 9.11 2.56
N PHE A 177 -10.54 7.90 2.18
CA PHE A 177 -11.14 7.63 0.86
C PHE A 177 -12.51 8.30 0.66
N LEU A 178 -13.20 8.73 1.74
CA LEU A 178 -14.46 9.46 1.62
C LEU A 178 -14.30 10.87 1.04
N HIS A 179 -13.08 11.39 0.97
CA HIS A 179 -12.79 12.65 0.29
C HIS A 179 -12.56 12.49 -1.21
N MET A 180 -12.49 11.24 -1.71
CA MET A 180 -12.24 10.96 -3.14
C MET A 180 -13.50 11.15 -3.99
N HIS A 181 -13.30 11.27 -5.31
CA HIS A 181 -14.37 11.43 -6.30
C HIS A 181 -14.18 10.41 -7.45
N PRO A 182 -14.32 9.10 -7.16
CA PRO A 182 -14.14 8.08 -8.19
C PRO A 182 -15.32 8.05 -9.18
N THR A 183 -15.03 7.72 -10.42
CA THR A 183 -16.03 7.28 -11.41
C THR A 183 -16.00 5.75 -11.57
N MET A 184 -14.94 5.11 -11.08
CA MET A 184 -14.82 3.67 -10.92
C MET A 184 -14.24 3.35 -9.53
N ALA A 185 -14.85 2.46 -8.79
CA ALA A 185 -14.33 1.94 -7.52
C ALA A 185 -14.04 0.44 -7.65
N VAL A 186 -12.88 0.03 -7.11
CA VAL A 186 -12.49 -1.38 -7.02
C VAL A 186 -12.37 -1.76 -5.56
N VAL A 187 -13.21 -2.68 -5.07
CA VAL A 187 -13.21 -3.16 -3.68
C VAL A 187 -12.64 -4.56 -3.63
N LEU A 188 -11.46 -4.69 -3.04
CA LEU A 188 -10.72 -5.95 -3.01
C LEU A 188 -11.22 -6.89 -1.91
N ASN A 189 -11.52 -6.36 -0.75
CA ASN A 189 -12.02 -7.07 0.43
C ASN A 189 -12.47 -6.06 1.49
N ILE A 190 -13.27 -6.52 2.46
CA ILE A 190 -13.65 -5.78 3.67
C ILE A 190 -13.29 -6.66 4.87
N ASP A 191 -12.25 -6.29 5.60
CA ASP A 191 -11.71 -7.05 6.73
C ASP A 191 -11.45 -6.15 7.92
N ALA A 192 -11.31 -6.76 9.11
CA ALA A 192 -11.06 -6.05 10.35
C ALA A 192 -9.60 -5.56 10.42
N ASP A 193 -9.35 -4.39 9.87
CA ASP A 193 -8.10 -3.66 10.01
C ASP A 193 -8.39 -2.25 10.57
N HIS A 194 -7.35 -1.58 11.06
CA HIS A 194 -7.47 -0.21 11.60
C HIS A 194 -8.51 -0.06 12.73
N LEU A 195 -8.59 -1.05 13.65
CA LEU A 195 -9.49 -1.00 14.81
C LEU A 195 -9.13 0.11 15.84
N ASP A 196 -8.03 0.82 15.61
CA ASP A 196 -7.70 2.09 16.25
C ASP A 196 -8.54 3.28 15.73
N CYS A 197 -9.11 3.16 14.52
CA CYS A 197 -9.93 4.17 13.86
C CYS A 197 -11.41 3.79 13.74
N TYR A 198 -11.71 2.50 13.83
CA TYR A 198 -13.05 1.92 13.69
C TYR A 198 -13.40 1.10 14.91
N LYS A 199 -14.64 1.18 15.30
CA LYS A 199 -15.17 0.46 16.46
C LYS A 199 -15.16 -1.07 16.23
N ASP A 200 -15.60 -1.49 15.04
CA ASP A 200 -15.78 -2.89 14.67
C ASP A 200 -15.85 -3.05 13.14
N ILE A 201 -15.96 -4.30 12.69
CA ILE A 201 -16.05 -4.65 11.27
C ILE A 201 -17.32 -4.11 10.60
N ASP A 202 -18.40 -3.92 11.36
CA ASP A 202 -19.65 -3.43 10.79
C ASP A 202 -19.53 -1.93 10.46
N GLU A 203 -18.83 -1.14 11.30
CA GLU A 203 -18.52 0.26 10.98
C GLU A 203 -17.56 0.37 9.79
N ILE A 204 -16.60 -0.55 9.65
CA ILE A 204 -15.75 -0.63 8.47
C ILE A 204 -16.60 -0.89 7.23
N GLU A 205 -17.45 -1.90 7.24
CA GLU A 205 -18.34 -2.25 6.12
C GLU A 205 -19.23 -1.06 5.72
N GLU A 206 -19.85 -0.38 6.70
CA GLU A 206 -20.65 0.81 6.46
C GLU A 206 -19.84 1.93 5.76
N THR A 207 -18.60 2.13 6.20
CA THR A 207 -17.72 3.16 5.64
C THR A 207 -17.33 2.84 4.20
N PHE A 208 -17.09 1.56 3.87
CA PHE A 208 -16.91 1.12 2.49
C PHE A 208 -18.18 1.36 1.65
N GLY A 209 -19.35 1.13 2.22
CA GLY A 209 -20.63 1.48 1.59
C GLY A 209 -20.74 2.97 1.29
N GLN A 210 -20.36 3.84 2.24
CA GLN A 210 -20.32 5.29 2.02
C GLN A 210 -19.36 5.67 0.88
N PHE A 211 -18.19 5.05 0.80
CA PHE A 211 -17.26 5.28 -0.30
C PHE A 211 -17.86 4.88 -1.66
N LEU A 212 -18.51 3.73 -1.73
CA LEU A 212 -19.16 3.28 -2.97
C LEU A 212 -20.30 4.18 -3.40
N HIS A 213 -21.01 4.82 -2.48
CA HIS A 213 -22.06 5.80 -2.78
C HIS A 213 -21.53 7.16 -3.28
N LEU A 214 -20.21 7.36 -3.33
CA LEU A 214 -19.59 8.50 -4.02
C LEU A 214 -19.59 8.34 -5.54
N LEU A 215 -19.82 7.12 -6.04
CA LEU A 215 -19.89 6.85 -7.47
C LEU A 215 -21.12 7.56 -8.09
N PRO A 216 -20.96 8.20 -9.25
CA PRO A 216 -22.10 8.73 -9.99
C PRO A 216 -22.95 7.58 -10.57
N ASP A 217 -24.20 7.88 -10.97
CA ASP A 217 -25.12 6.87 -11.51
C ASP A 217 -24.57 6.15 -12.76
N ASN A 218 -23.73 6.82 -13.55
CA ASN A 218 -23.02 6.23 -14.69
C ASN A 218 -21.65 5.65 -14.34
N GLY A 219 -21.31 5.56 -13.05
CA GLY A 219 -20.09 4.98 -12.55
C GLY A 219 -20.06 3.47 -12.62
N VAL A 220 -18.93 2.87 -12.25
CA VAL A 220 -18.75 1.40 -12.19
C VAL A 220 -18.16 1.00 -10.84
N ALA A 221 -18.81 0.07 -10.16
CA ALA A 221 -18.28 -0.59 -8.98
C ALA A 221 -17.81 -2.00 -9.33
N ILE A 222 -16.54 -2.29 -9.05
CA ILE A 222 -15.93 -3.60 -9.22
C ILE A 222 -15.65 -4.16 -7.83
N GLY A 223 -16.07 -5.38 -7.52
CA GLY A 223 -15.86 -5.94 -6.20
C GLY A 223 -15.64 -7.44 -6.18
N LYS A 224 -14.96 -7.92 -5.12
CA LYS A 224 -14.72 -9.35 -4.92
C LYS A 224 -16.02 -10.10 -4.65
N GLY A 225 -16.46 -10.92 -5.62
CA GLY A 225 -17.73 -11.65 -5.55
C GLY A 225 -17.76 -12.80 -4.54
N THR A 226 -16.61 -13.18 -3.99
CA THR A 226 -16.51 -14.22 -2.94
C THR A 226 -16.43 -13.62 -1.52
N ASP A 227 -16.48 -12.30 -1.38
CA ASP A 227 -16.57 -11.60 -0.11
C ASP A 227 -18.01 -11.14 0.13
N GLU A 228 -18.68 -11.73 1.11
CA GLU A 228 -20.11 -11.47 1.38
C GLU A 228 -20.39 -10.00 1.75
N ARG A 229 -19.45 -9.32 2.43
CA ARG A 229 -19.59 -7.90 2.78
C ARG A 229 -19.49 -7.02 1.54
N VAL A 230 -18.53 -7.33 0.65
CA VAL A 230 -18.40 -6.62 -0.63
C VAL A 230 -19.66 -6.80 -1.46
N VAL A 231 -20.15 -8.03 -1.63
CA VAL A 231 -21.37 -8.34 -2.41
C VAL A 231 -22.59 -7.61 -1.81
N ARG A 232 -22.72 -7.57 -0.50
CA ARG A 232 -23.80 -6.86 0.18
C ARG A 232 -23.77 -5.35 -0.10
N GLN A 233 -22.58 -4.73 -0.13
CA GLN A 233 -22.45 -3.32 -0.47
C GLN A 233 -22.71 -3.05 -1.96
N LEU A 234 -22.21 -3.90 -2.86
CA LEU A 234 -22.49 -3.78 -4.30
C LEU A 234 -23.98 -3.86 -4.61
N SER A 235 -24.74 -4.74 -3.92
CA SER A 235 -26.18 -4.90 -4.14
C SER A 235 -27.03 -3.68 -3.78
N ARG A 236 -26.48 -2.71 -3.07
CA ARG A 236 -27.16 -1.46 -2.66
C ARG A 236 -26.96 -0.31 -3.65
N LEU A 237 -26.15 -0.52 -4.69
CA LEU A 237 -25.79 0.54 -5.66
C LEU A 237 -26.77 0.56 -6.85
N ASN A 238 -26.98 1.76 -7.39
CA ASN A 238 -27.76 1.95 -8.61
C ASN A 238 -26.89 1.98 -9.88
N CYS A 239 -25.57 2.14 -9.73
CA CYS A 239 -24.64 2.13 -10.86
C CYS A 239 -24.31 0.69 -11.32
N ARG A 240 -23.57 0.58 -12.42
CA ARG A 240 -23.11 -0.72 -12.95
C ARG A 240 -22.18 -1.39 -11.95
N THR A 241 -22.46 -2.66 -11.61
CA THR A 241 -21.61 -3.50 -10.76
C THR A 241 -21.00 -4.65 -11.56
N ILE A 242 -19.78 -5.04 -11.21
CA ILE A 242 -19.06 -6.18 -11.81
C ILE A 242 -18.35 -6.91 -10.67
N THR A 243 -18.53 -8.21 -10.60
CA THR A 243 -17.84 -9.06 -9.62
C THR A 243 -16.62 -9.74 -10.23
N PHE A 244 -15.54 -9.82 -9.45
CA PHE A 244 -14.39 -10.67 -9.78
C PHE A 244 -14.13 -11.67 -8.66
N GLY A 245 -13.53 -12.80 -8.98
CA GLY A 245 -13.16 -13.80 -7.98
C GLY A 245 -12.69 -15.11 -8.61
N LEU A 246 -12.33 -16.07 -7.75
CA LEU A 246 -11.77 -17.36 -8.19
C LEU A 246 -12.82 -18.39 -8.60
N THR A 247 -14.10 -18.08 -8.47
CA THR A 247 -15.22 -18.99 -8.78
C THR A 247 -16.01 -18.51 -9.98
N ALA A 248 -16.60 -19.45 -10.72
CA ALA A 248 -17.37 -19.16 -11.93
C ALA A 248 -18.68 -18.39 -11.69
N ASP A 249 -19.07 -18.17 -10.43
CA ASP A 249 -20.22 -17.34 -10.07
C ASP A 249 -19.93 -15.84 -10.19
N CYS A 250 -18.64 -15.47 -10.32
CA CYS A 250 -18.24 -14.08 -10.55
C CYS A 250 -18.28 -13.74 -12.04
N ASP A 251 -18.60 -12.49 -12.37
CA ASP A 251 -18.61 -11.98 -13.75
C ASP A 251 -17.26 -12.12 -14.45
N VAL A 252 -16.16 -11.93 -13.68
CA VAL A 252 -14.79 -12.12 -14.14
C VAL A 252 -14.10 -13.14 -13.22
N HIS A 253 -13.65 -14.23 -13.80
CA HIS A 253 -13.05 -15.35 -13.07
C HIS A 253 -11.99 -16.09 -13.91
N PRO A 254 -11.11 -16.87 -13.28
CA PRO A 254 -10.19 -17.73 -14.00
C PRO A 254 -10.90 -19.03 -14.43
N ALA A 255 -10.79 -19.38 -15.69
CA ALA A 255 -10.98 -20.75 -16.10
C ALA A 255 -9.63 -21.48 -16.09
N VAL A 256 -9.61 -22.77 -15.73
CA VAL A 256 -8.38 -23.59 -15.72
C VAL A 256 -7.22 -22.95 -14.94
N LEU A 257 -7.45 -22.65 -13.66
CA LEU A 257 -6.41 -22.12 -12.78
C LEU A 257 -5.41 -23.23 -12.41
N THR A 258 -4.14 -23.04 -12.76
CA THR A 258 -3.03 -23.94 -12.43
C THR A 258 -1.95 -23.24 -11.64
N GLU A 259 -1.30 -23.96 -10.72
CA GLU A 259 -0.19 -23.48 -9.90
C GLU A 259 1.07 -24.30 -10.20
N ASP A 260 2.21 -23.64 -10.37
CA ASP A 260 3.51 -24.30 -10.49
C ASP A 260 4.16 -24.58 -9.13
N ASP A 261 5.29 -25.32 -9.14
CA ASP A 261 6.02 -25.71 -7.92
C ASP A 261 6.60 -24.51 -7.12
N ASN A 262 6.66 -23.33 -7.72
CA ASN A 262 7.15 -22.10 -7.09
C ASN A 262 6.02 -21.16 -6.66
N GLY A 263 4.75 -21.58 -6.81
CA GLY A 263 3.57 -20.80 -6.40
C GLY A 263 3.12 -19.75 -7.41
N TYR A 264 3.59 -19.81 -8.67
CA TYR A 264 3.10 -18.94 -9.75
C TYR A 264 1.88 -19.57 -10.41
N TYR A 265 0.96 -18.71 -10.82
CA TYR A 265 -0.32 -19.15 -11.37
C TYR A 265 -0.46 -18.81 -12.85
N THR A 266 -1.15 -19.72 -13.56
CA THR A 266 -1.54 -19.55 -14.96
C THR A 266 -3.02 -19.87 -15.08
N PHE A 267 -3.77 -19.08 -15.85
CA PHE A 267 -5.22 -19.26 -16.04
C PHE A 267 -5.71 -18.60 -17.33
N ASP A 268 -6.89 -19.00 -17.77
CA ASP A 268 -7.62 -18.31 -18.81
C ASP A 268 -8.59 -17.31 -18.18
N LEU A 269 -8.45 -16.03 -18.48
CA LEU A 269 -9.33 -14.97 -17.99
C LEU A 269 -10.68 -15.07 -18.69
N CYS A 270 -11.72 -15.37 -17.94
CA CYS A 270 -13.08 -15.45 -18.44
C CYS A 270 -13.90 -14.25 -17.97
N ALA A 271 -14.60 -13.58 -18.89
CA ALA A 271 -15.58 -12.55 -18.58
C ALA A 271 -16.79 -12.68 -19.51
N GLN A 272 -18.00 -12.62 -18.94
CA GLN A 272 -19.26 -12.74 -19.68
C GLN A 272 -19.31 -14.00 -20.56
N GLY A 273 -18.76 -15.11 -20.08
CA GLY A 273 -18.73 -16.41 -20.79
C GLY A 273 -17.70 -16.50 -21.93
N ASN A 274 -16.85 -15.49 -22.13
CA ASN A 274 -15.81 -15.50 -23.14
C ASN A 274 -14.43 -15.53 -22.49
N ILE A 275 -13.49 -16.25 -23.10
CA ILE A 275 -12.07 -16.18 -22.74
C ILE A 275 -11.49 -14.93 -23.39
N LEU A 276 -10.99 -14.01 -22.57
CA LEU A 276 -10.40 -12.72 -23.01
C LEU A 276 -8.91 -12.83 -23.27
N ALA A 277 -8.19 -13.60 -22.46
CA ALA A 277 -6.74 -13.77 -22.57
C ALA A 277 -6.27 -15.00 -21.78
N HIS A 278 -5.11 -15.54 -22.15
CA HIS A 278 -4.35 -16.48 -21.34
C HIS A 278 -3.38 -15.67 -20.45
N VAL A 279 -3.47 -15.83 -19.13
CA VAL A 279 -2.73 -15.04 -18.15
C VAL A 279 -1.73 -15.91 -17.42
N LYS A 280 -0.48 -15.45 -17.37
CA LYS A 280 0.56 -15.94 -16.46
C LYS A 280 0.87 -14.85 -15.44
N MET A 281 0.81 -15.18 -14.15
CA MET A 281 1.17 -14.23 -13.11
C MET A 281 2.69 -14.10 -13.00
N GLY A 282 3.21 -12.87 -12.95
CA GLY A 282 4.64 -12.59 -12.74
C GLY A 282 5.05 -12.62 -11.27
N VAL A 283 4.06 -12.64 -10.35
CA VAL A 283 4.27 -12.73 -8.90
C VAL A 283 3.52 -13.93 -8.34
N PRO A 284 4.09 -14.63 -7.34
CA PRO A 284 3.49 -15.83 -6.77
C PRO A 284 2.36 -15.52 -5.80
N GLY A 285 1.57 -16.54 -5.47
CA GLY A 285 0.53 -16.49 -4.44
C GLY A 285 -0.88 -16.32 -4.97
N ARG A 286 -1.79 -17.12 -4.39
CA ARG A 286 -3.20 -17.17 -4.80
C ARG A 286 -3.92 -15.82 -4.64
N PHE A 287 -3.60 -15.07 -3.58
CA PHE A 287 -4.16 -13.73 -3.38
C PHE A 287 -3.71 -12.73 -4.46
N ASN A 288 -2.52 -12.94 -5.08
CA ASN A 288 -2.08 -12.14 -6.22
C ASN A 288 -2.86 -12.46 -7.51
N VAL A 289 -3.42 -13.67 -7.63
CA VAL A 289 -4.39 -13.96 -8.69
C VAL A 289 -5.63 -13.08 -8.52
N GLU A 290 -6.17 -12.96 -7.30
CA GLU A 290 -7.32 -12.10 -7.02
C GLU A 290 -6.99 -10.60 -7.27
N ASN A 291 -5.81 -10.13 -6.85
CA ASN A 291 -5.32 -8.78 -7.17
C ASN A 291 -5.22 -8.56 -8.69
N GLY A 292 -4.69 -9.56 -9.43
CA GLY A 292 -4.59 -9.54 -10.88
C GLY A 292 -5.95 -9.53 -11.57
N LEU A 293 -6.91 -10.33 -11.08
CA LEU A 293 -8.29 -10.33 -11.59
C LEU A 293 -8.95 -8.96 -11.40
N ALA A 294 -8.77 -8.32 -10.23
CA ALA A 294 -9.28 -6.98 -9.97
C ALA A 294 -8.68 -5.94 -10.95
N ALA A 295 -7.35 -5.98 -11.14
CA ALA A 295 -6.65 -5.08 -12.07
C ALA A 295 -7.07 -5.32 -13.53
N LEU A 296 -7.17 -6.59 -13.97
CA LEU A 296 -7.62 -6.96 -15.31
C LEU A 296 -9.08 -6.57 -15.56
N THR A 297 -9.95 -6.71 -14.54
CA THR A 297 -11.36 -6.29 -14.63
C THR A 297 -11.45 -4.77 -14.84
N ALA A 298 -10.70 -4.00 -14.07
CA ALA A 298 -10.67 -2.53 -14.24
C ALA A 298 -10.10 -2.14 -15.62
N ALA A 299 -9.01 -2.78 -16.04
CA ALA A 299 -8.40 -2.54 -17.36
C ALA A 299 -9.36 -2.90 -18.51
N TRP A 300 -10.08 -4.01 -18.41
CA TRP A 300 -11.10 -4.41 -19.38
C TRP A 300 -12.23 -3.37 -19.51
N VAL A 301 -12.75 -2.89 -18.39
CA VAL A 301 -13.77 -1.82 -18.37
C VAL A 301 -13.26 -0.53 -19.01
N LEU A 302 -11.97 -0.22 -18.85
CA LEU A 302 -11.33 0.95 -19.48
C LEU A 302 -11.01 0.75 -20.96
N GLY A 303 -11.25 -0.44 -21.51
CA GLY A 303 -11.05 -0.74 -22.94
C GLY A 303 -9.59 -1.11 -23.27
N ALA A 304 -8.82 -1.61 -22.31
CA ALA A 304 -7.47 -2.11 -22.54
C ALA A 304 -7.47 -3.34 -23.47
N ASP A 305 -6.41 -3.50 -24.26
CA ASP A 305 -6.11 -4.74 -25.00
C ASP A 305 -5.76 -5.84 -24.00
N MET A 306 -6.62 -6.84 -23.87
CA MET A 306 -6.47 -7.87 -22.84
C MET A 306 -5.31 -8.83 -23.10
N ALA A 307 -4.87 -9.00 -24.35
CA ALA A 307 -3.66 -9.78 -24.64
C ALA A 307 -2.40 -9.04 -24.10
N LYS A 308 -2.29 -7.75 -24.37
CA LYS A 308 -1.23 -6.91 -23.81
C LYS A 308 -1.30 -6.80 -22.29
N ALA A 309 -2.51 -6.71 -21.72
CA ALA A 309 -2.72 -6.71 -20.27
C ALA A 309 -2.19 -8.00 -19.61
N ALA A 310 -2.44 -9.15 -20.22
CA ALA A 310 -1.92 -10.43 -19.76
C ALA A 310 -0.39 -10.51 -19.86
N GLU A 311 0.21 -10.00 -20.96
CA GLU A 311 1.66 -9.91 -21.11
C GLU A 311 2.29 -8.99 -20.08
N SER A 312 1.65 -7.86 -19.75
CA SER A 312 2.08 -6.95 -18.67
C SER A 312 2.15 -7.67 -17.33
N LEU A 313 1.08 -8.37 -16.95
CA LEU A 313 1.07 -9.15 -15.70
C LEU A 313 2.12 -10.26 -15.65
N ALA A 314 2.48 -10.85 -16.79
CA ALA A 314 3.53 -11.87 -16.84
C ALA A 314 4.93 -11.28 -16.55
N ARG A 315 5.13 -10.00 -16.83
CA ARG A 315 6.38 -9.27 -16.54
C ARG A 315 6.37 -8.53 -15.20
N PHE A 316 5.20 -8.40 -14.57
CA PHE A 316 5.06 -7.72 -13.28
C PHE A 316 5.90 -8.40 -12.21
N THR A 317 6.82 -7.68 -11.60
CA THR A 317 7.76 -8.20 -10.59
C THR A 317 7.40 -7.81 -9.16
N GLY A 318 6.27 -7.10 -8.98
CA GLY A 318 5.83 -6.59 -7.69
C GLY A 318 6.13 -5.09 -7.50
N ALA A 319 5.50 -4.50 -6.50
CA ALA A 319 5.87 -3.19 -5.99
C ALA A 319 6.97 -3.33 -4.92
N HIS A 320 7.75 -2.28 -4.68
CA HIS A 320 8.74 -2.28 -3.60
C HIS A 320 8.10 -2.66 -2.26
N ARG A 321 8.83 -3.45 -1.50
CA ARG A 321 8.40 -3.98 -0.20
C ARG A 321 7.20 -4.96 -0.29
N ARG A 322 6.94 -5.60 -1.43
CA ARG A 322 5.88 -6.62 -1.61
C ARG A 322 6.49 -7.91 -2.15
N PHE A 323 6.88 -8.81 -1.25
CA PHE A 323 7.63 -10.04 -1.52
C PHE A 323 8.82 -9.79 -2.44
N GLU A 324 9.58 -8.75 -2.12
CA GLU A 324 10.71 -8.24 -2.91
C GLU A 324 11.99 -8.99 -2.59
N LEU A 325 12.68 -9.50 -3.62
CA LEU A 325 14.03 -10.06 -3.45
C LEU A 325 15.03 -8.91 -3.25
N THR A 326 15.60 -8.81 -2.07
CA THR A 326 16.51 -7.71 -1.67
C THR A 326 17.99 -8.06 -1.82
N GLY A 327 18.32 -9.33 -1.97
CA GLY A 327 19.70 -9.77 -2.16
C GLY A 327 19.94 -11.20 -1.68
N LEU A 328 21.21 -11.48 -1.41
CA LEU A 328 21.67 -12.76 -0.85
C LEU A 328 22.45 -12.52 0.45
N LEU A 329 22.35 -13.43 1.39
CA LEU A 329 23.20 -13.51 2.58
C LEU A 329 23.72 -14.93 2.76
N ASN A 330 25.05 -15.12 2.73
CA ASN A 330 25.69 -16.44 2.75
C ASN A 330 25.16 -17.41 1.67
N GLY A 331 24.67 -16.88 0.54
CA GLY A 331 24.06 -17.66 -0.54
C GLY A 331 22.59 -18.05 -0.33
N ALA A 332 21.97 -17.63 0.79
CA ALA A 332 20.54 -17.71 1.02
C ALA A 332 19.82 -16.49 0.40
N GLU A 333 18.60 -16.70 -0.11
CA GLU A 333 17.80 -15.59 -0.66
C GLU A 333 17.21 -14.76 0.49
N MET A 334 17.31 -13.42 0.36
CA MET A 334 16.72 -12.46 1.29
C MET A 334 15.54 -11.77 0.63
N PHE A 335 14.36 -11.92 1.20
CA PHE A 335 13.13 -11.25 0.78
C PHE A 335 12.69 -10.21 1.79
N HIS A 336 11.91 -9.23 1.34
CA HIS A 336 11.19 -8.29 2.19
C HIS A 336 9.72 -8.21 1.80
N ASP A 337 8.84 -8.19 2.81
CA ASP A 337 7.41 -7.96 2.63
C ASP A 337 6.89 -6.89 3.61
N TYR A 338 6.00 -6.06 3.14
CA TYR A 338 5.36 -5.00 3.94
C TYR A 338 4.32 -5.53 4.91
N GLY A 339 3.95 -6.80 4.81
CA GLY A 339 2.97 -7.46 5.67
C GLY A 339 3.28 -7.24 7.14
N HIS A 340 2.32 -6.72 7.88
CA HIS A 340 2.51 -6.28 9.26
C HIS A 340 1.37 -6.71 10.18
N ASN A 341 0.30 -7.27 9.66
CA ASN A 341 -0.70 -8.00 10.44
C ASN A 341 -0.53 -9.52 10.27
N PRO A 342 -1.04 -10.34 11.20
CA PRO A 342 -0.85 -11.78 11.17
C PRO A 342 -1.31 -12.48 9.89
N ALA A 343 -2.41 -12.02 9.27
CA ALA A 343 -2.93 -12.62 8.05
C ALA A 343 -1.99 -12.38 6.85
N GLU A 344 -1.48 -11.15 6.71
CA GLU A 344 -0.50 -10.81 5.68
C GLU A 344 0.81 -11.57 5.87
N MET A 345 1.33 -11.63 7.13
CA MET A 345 2.54 -12.38 7.45
C MET A 345 2.39 -13.87 7.13
N ARG A 346 1.26 -14.48 7.47
CA ARG A 346 0.96 -15.88 7.14
C ARG A 346 1.02 -16.13 5.63
N ASN A 347 0.44 -15.24 4.84
CA ASN A 347 0.46 -15.33 3.39
C ASN A 347 1.87 -15.21 2.82
N ALA A 348 2.67 -14.24 3.31
CA ALA A 348 4.05 -14.03 2.87
C ALA A 348 4.93 -15.25 3.20
N VAL A 349 4.81 -15.80 4.41
CA VAL A 349 5.53 -17.01 4.84
C VAL A 349 5.13 -18.23 4.02
N ALA A 350 3.84 -18.38 3.69
CA ALA A 350 3.36 -19.49 2.86
C ALA A 350 3.95 -19.45 1.44
N ILE A 351 4.08 -18.27 0.84
CA ILE A 351 4.77 -18.10 -0.44
C ILE A 351 6.26 -18.43 -0.31
N ALA A 352 6.91 -17.86 0.71
CA ALA A 352 8.33 -18.09 0.97
C ALA A 352 8.61 -19.60 1.16
N ARG A 353 7.71 -20.32 1.83
CA ARG A 353 7.84 -21.79 2.04
C ARG A 353 7.86 -22.58 0.72
N LYS A 354 7.03 -22.23 -0.25
CA LYS A 354 7.00 -22.89 -1.57
C LYS A 354 8.32 -22.71 -2.31
N ARG A 355 8.90 -21.52 -2.21
CA ARG A 355 10.16 -21.17 -2.88
C ARG A 355 11.39 -21.76 -2.17
N CYS A 356 11.39 -21.82 -0.84
CA CYS A 356 12.52 -22.23 -0.03
C CYS A 356 12.80 -23.73 -0.18
N LYS A 357 14.05 -24.09 -0.48
CA LYS A 357 14.50 -25.48 -0.61
C LYS A 357 15.17 -26.00 0.67
N GLY A 358 15.68 -25.09 1.50
CA GLY A 358 16.31 -25.37 2.79
C GLY A 358 15.45 -24.92 3.97
N THR A 359 16.09 -24.26 4.92
CA THR A 359 15.46 -23.71 6.13
C THR A 359 14.86 -22.34 5.81
N LEU A 360 13.58 -22.15 6.17
CA LEU A 360 12.89 -20.89 6.05
C LEU A 360 12.94 -20.10 7.36
N TYR A 361 13.50 -18.90 7.31
CA TYR A 361 13.55 -17.95 8.41
C TYR A 361 12.52 -16.86 8.19
N ALA A 362 11.52 -16.74 9.05
CA ALA A 362 10.56 -15.65 9.10
C ALA A 362 11.03 -14.59 10.10
N VAL A 363 11.51 -13.46 9.62
CA VAL A 363 11.94 -12.33 10.44
C VAL A 363 10.80 -11.33 10.51
N MET A 364 10.23 -11.09 11.69
CA MET A 364 9.10 -10.18 11.85
C MET A 364 9.43 -9.00 12.76
N GLN A 365 9.07 -7.80 12.32
CA GLN A 365 9.01 -6.61 13.17
C GLN A 365 7.53 -6.30 13.42
N PRO A 366 6.98 -6.65 14.59
CA PRO A 366 5.60 -6.32 14.93
C PRO A 366 5.41 -4.80 14.94
N HIS A 367 4.25 -4.33 14.46
CA HIS A 367 4.01 -2.89 14.29
C HIS A 367 2.89 -2.43 15.23
N THR A 368 3.21 -1.46 16.08
CA THR A 368 2.47 -0.85 17.19
C THR A 368 2.08 -1.80 18.31
N PHE A 369 2.19 -1.31 19.53
CA PHE A 369 1.83 -2.09 20.73
C PHE A 369 0.33 -2.39 20.77
N ASP A 370 -0.51 -1.43 20.34
CA ASP A 370 -1.96 -1.59 20.35
C ASP A 370 -2.40 -2.70 19.42
N ARG A 371 -1.87 -2.74 18.16
CA ARG A 371 -2.16 -3.83 17.22
C ARG A 371 -1.70 -5.18 17.75
N VAL A 372 -0.48 -5.26 18.29
CA VAL A 372 0.04 -6.50 18.88
C VAL A 372 -0.83 -6.97 20.03
N LYS A 373 -1.32 -6.05 20.86
CA LYS A 373 -2.23 -6.38 21.97
C LYS A 373 -3.55 -6.96 21.48
N HIS A 374 -4.17 -6.34 20.48
CA HIS A 374 -5.46 -6.79 19.94
C HIS A 374 -5.36 -8.11 19.17
N LEU A 375 -4.28 -8.33 18.43
CA LEU A 375 -4.06 -9.50 17.59
C LEU A 375 -3.05 -10.48 18.19
N PHE A 376 -2.81 -10.41 19.50
CA PHE A 376 -1.76 -11.19 20.18
C PHE A 376 -1.82 -12.68 19.82
N ASN A 377 -2.98 -13.31 19.96
CA ASN A 377 -3.16 -14.73 19.70
C ASN A 377 -2.91 -15.09 18.21
N ASP A 378 -3.26 -14.20 17.29
CA ASP A 378 -3.06 -14.43 15.85
C ASP A 378 -1.57 -14.35 15.48
N TYR A 379 -0.81 -13.49 16.18
CA TYR A 379 0.65 -13.42 16.02
C TYR A 379 1.35 -14.72 16.46
N LEU A 380 0.81 -15.44 17.44
CA LEU A 380 1.46 -16.65 17.97
C LEU A 380 1.62 -17.79 16.95
N THR A 381 0.84 -17.77 15.86
CA THR A 381 0.83 -18.83 14.84
C THR A 381 1.04 -18.31 13.40
N CYS A 382 1.17 -16.99 13.19
CA CYS A 382 1.22 -16.43 11.83
C CYS A 382 2.44 -16.87 11.01
N THR A 383 3.49 -17.39 11.65
CA THR A 383 4.73 -17.85 11.02
C THR A 383 4.91 -19.38 11.09
N GLU A 384 3.86 -20.16 11.39
CA GLU A 384 3.94 -21.61 11.59
C GLU A 384 4.51 -22.41 10.40
N ALA A 385 4.42 -21.86 9.19
CA ALA A 385 5.00 -22.48 8.00
C ALA A 385 6.51 -22.22 7.84
N ALA A 386 7.13 -21.40 8.69
CA ALA A 386 8.58 -21.22 8.76
C ALA A 386 9.24 -22.23 9.72
N ASP A 387 10.49 -22.57 9.43
CA ASP A 387 11.28 -23.45 10.32
C ASP A 387 11.81 -22.67 11.53
N VAL A 388 12.06 -21.38 11.37
CA VAL A 388 12.55 -20.48 12.42
C VAL A 388 11.83 -19.15 12.33
N THR A 389 11.34 -18.65 13.46
CA THR A 389 10.78 -17.30 13.58
C THR A 389 11.74 -16.41 14.35
N VAL A 390 12.16 -15.31 13.73
CA VAL A 390 13.01 -14.29 14.37
C VAL A 390 12.15 -13.07 14.64
N VAL A 391 11.98 -12.71 15.90
CA VAL A 391 11.11 -11.60 16.32
C VAL A 391 11.98 -10.42 16.76
N MET A 392 11.83 -9.30 16.10
CA MET A 392 12.47 -8.03 16.47
C MET A 392 11.63 -7.27 17.49
N ASP A 393 12.18 -6.19 18.03
CA ASP A 393 11.40 -5.32 18.90
C ASP A 393 10.18 -4.72 18.18
N ILE A 394 9.09 -4.53 18.95
CA ILE A 394 7.87 -3.91 18.42
C ILE A 394 8.19 -2.48 17.98
N PHE A 395 7.91 -2.16 16.72
CA PHE A 395 8.03 -0.82 16.18
C PHE A 395 6.89 0.05 16.72
N SER A 396 7.21 0.97 17.61
CA SER A 396 6.22 1.77 18.35
C SER A 396 5.48 2.81 17.51
N ALA A 397 6.04 3.22 16.37
CA ALA A 397 5.54 4.33 15.55
C ALA A 397 5.32 5.62 16.40
N ARG A 398 4.08 5.92 16.74
CA ARG A 398 3.71 7.10 17.56
C ARG A 398 3.35 6.75 18.99
N GLU A 399 3.33 5.47 19.33
CA GLU A 399 2.97 5.00 20.67
C GLU A 399 4.14 5.10 21.62
N LYS A 400 3.83 5.26 22.90
CA LYS A 400 4.82 5.28 23.97
C LYS A 400 4.84 3.92 24.65
N ARG A 401 6.00 3.31 24.74
CA ARG A 401 6.24 2.02 25.40
C ARG A 401 5.64 1.97 26.81
N GLU A 402 5.71 3.06 27.55
CA GLU A 402 5.26 3.16 28.94
C GLU A 402 3.75 2.89 29.09
N ASN A 403 2.96 3.08 28.04
CA ASN A 403 1.52 2.80 28.02
C ASN A 403 1.21 1.29 27.93
N TYR A 404 2.21 0.46 27.65
CA TYR A 404 2.06 -0.98 27.44
C TYR A 404 3.09 -1.78 28.27
N PRO A 405 3.09 -1.65 29.62
CA PRO A 405 4.14 -2.21 30.50
C PRO A 405 4.19 -3.75 30.43
N ASP A 406 3.05 -4.35 30.10
CA ASP A 406 2.88 -5.80 30.08
C ASP A 406 3.06 -6.44 28.68
N LEU A 407 3.53 -5.70 27.67
CA LEU A 407 3.66 -6.19 26.30
C LEU A 407 5.04 -5.91 25.74
N ASP A 408 5.73 -6.96 25.28
CA ASP A 408 7.00 -6.88 24.57
C ASP A 408 7.20 -8.08 23.63
N SER A 409 8.24 -8.01 22.81
CA SER A 409 8.59 -9.08 21.88
C SER A 409 9.01 -10.37 22.58
N GLY A 410 9.56 -10.29 23.81
CA GLY A 410 9.89 -11.47 24.61
C GLY A 410 8.64 -12.27 24.97
N LYS A 411 7.52 -11.61 25.30
CA LYS A 411 6.25 -12.28 25.55
C LYS A 411 5.66 -12.92 24.29
N LEU A 412 5.81 -12.27 23.11
CA LEU A 412 5.43 -12.89 21.84
C LEU A 412 6.23 -14.15 21.60
N VAL A 413 7.56 -14.09 21.74
CA VAL A 413 8.44 -15.25 21.56
C VAL A 413 8.08 -16.38 22.51
N ALA A 414 7.88 -16.09 23.80
CA ALA A 414 7.45 -17.09 24.78
C ALA A 414 6.10 -17.74 24.41
N GLY A 415 5.15 -16.93 23.93
CA GLY A 415 3.86 -17.42 23.44
C GLY A 415 4.01 -18.30 22.20
N MET A 416 4.80 -17.90 21.20
CA MET A 416 5.08 -18.69 20.00
C MET A 416 5.75 -20.04 20.37
N GLN A 417 6.73 -20.02 21.26
CA GLN A 417 7.39 -21.24 21.75
C GLN A 417 6.42 -22.18 22.46
N ALA A 418 5.49 -21.63 23.25
CA ALA A 418 4.42 -22.41 23.89
C ALA A 418 3.47 -23.06 22.87
N HIS A 419 3.33 -22.49 21.67
CA HIS A 419 2.60 -23.07 20.54
C HIS A 419 3.47 -23.99 19.65
N GLY A 420 4.71 -24.26 20.06
CA GLY A 420 5.60 -25.19 19.38
C GLY A 420 6.45 -24.59 18.26
N LEU A 421 6.44 -23.28 18.07
CA LEU A 421 7.28 -22.61 17.08
C LEU A 421 8.72 -22.49 17.60
N ASN A 422 9.71 -22.65 16.72
CA ASN A 422 11.09 -22.32 16.98
C ASN A 422 11.29 -20.80 16.82
N ALA A 423 11.00 -20.04 17.88
CA ALA A 423 11.05 -18.59 17.88
C ALA A 423 12.21 -18.06 18.71
N VAL A 424 12.88 -17.02 18.22
CA VAL A 424 13.98 -16.33 18.90
C VAL A 424 13.73 -14.82 18.88
N TRP A 425 14.20 -14.12 19.90
CA TRP A 425 14.13 -12.68 20.00
C TRP A 425 15.48 -12.03 19.68
N THR A 426 15.48 -11.11 18.72
CA THR A 426 16.65 -10.31 18.34
C THR A 426 16.22 -8.84 18.33
N PRO A 427 16.54 -8.04 19.38
CA PRO A 427 15.93 -6.73 19.58
C PRO A 427 16.34 -5.68 18.55
N SER A 428 17.55 -5.74 17.99
CA SER A 428 18.11 -4.76 17.07
C SER A 428 18.38 -5.32 15.67
N PHE A 429 18.67 -4.45 14.71
CA PHE A 429 19.13 -4.85 13.38
C PHE A 429 20.45 -5.61 13.45
N ASP A 430 21.39 -5.14 14.27
CA ASP A 430 22.70 -5.78 14.42
C ASP A 430 22.58 -7.19 15.01
N ASP A 431 21.73 -7.38 16.03
CA ASP A 431 21.47 -8.71 16.62
C ASP A 431 20.80 -9.63 15.59
N THR A 432 19.86 -9.10 14.80
CA THR A 432 19.16 -9.87 13.77
C THR A 432 20.09 -10.26 12.64
N GLU A 433 20.91 -9.33 12.13
CA GLU A 433 21.91 -9.61 11.10
C GLU A 433 22.94 -10.63 11.59
N ALA A 434 23.45 -10.47 12.82
CA ALA A 434 24.40 -11.41 13.40
C ALA A 434 23.80 -12.83 13.54
N TYR A 435 22.54 -12.93 13.95
CA TYR A 435 21.83 -14.20 14.04
C TYR A 435 21.69 -14.85 12.64
N LEU A 436 21.24 -14.08 11.64
CA LEU A 436 21.06 -14.58 10.27
C LEU A 436 22.39 -15.01 9.66
N ARG A 437 23.48 -14.22 9.84
CA ARG A 437 24.83 -14.57 9.37
C ARG A 437 25.36 -15.86 9.97
N ALA A 438 25.05 -16.13 11.22
CA ALA A 438 25.51 -17.35 11.91
C ALA A 438 24.76 -18.62 11.47
N HIS A 439 23.55 -18.50 10.93
CA HIS A 439 22.68 -19.65 10.68
C HIS A 439 22.34 -19.90 9.21
N LEU A 440 22.23 -18.82 8.37
CA LEU A 440 21.89 -18.95 6.96
C LEU A 440 23.01 -19.61 6.13
N LYS A 441 22.60 -20.45 5.22
CA LYS A 441 23.46 -21.16 4.26
C LYS A 441 22.79 -21.25 2.89
N PRO A 442 23.54 -21.59 1.82
CA PRO A 442 22.97 -21.74 0.49
C PRO A 442 21.76 -22.68 0.45
N GLY A 443 20.69 -22.26 -0.20
CA GLY A 443 19.42 -22.98 -0.30
C GLY A 443 18.40 -22.62 0.78
N ASP A 444 18.80 -21.90 1.83
CA ASP A 444 17.89 -21.30 2.81
C ASP A 444 17.24 -20.04 2.24
N LEU A 445 16.18 -19.57 2.88
CA LEU A 445 15.50 -18.32 2.57
C LEU A 445 15.17 -17.58 3.85
N ALA A 446 15.42 -16.28 3.89
CA ALA A 446 14.92 -15.41 4.94
C ALA A 446 13.96 -14.37 4.37
N ILE A 447 12.81 -14.20 5.01
CA ILE A 447 11.85 -13.14 4.68
C ILE A 447 11.69 -12.20 5.86
N THR A 448 12.02 -10.92 5.67
CA THR A 448 11.75 -9.86 6.63
C THR A 448 10.36 -9.28 6.41
N MET A 449 9.58 -9.09 7.48
CA MET A 449 8.19 -8.65 7.40
C MET A 449 7.92 -7.50 8.36
N GLY A 450 7.25 -6.46 7.86
CA GLY A 450 6.83 -5.31 8.66
C GLY A 450 6.68 -4.03 7.84
N CYS A 451 5.84 -3.12 8.31
CA CYS A 451 5.61 -1.81 7.69
C CYS A 451 6.40 -0.67 8.36
N GLY A 452 7.14 -0.98 9.43
CA GLY A 452 8.07 -0.05 10.07
C GLY A 452 9.35 0.16 9.25
N ASP A 453 10.48 0.12 9.94
CA ASP A 453 11.80 0.36 9.37
C ASP A 453 12.60 -0.93 9.07
N VAL A 454 12.02 -2.12 9.22
CA VAL A 454 12.70 -3.41 9.01
C VAL A 454 13.30 -3.60 7.61
N ASN A 455 12.82 -2.86 6.60
CA ASN A 455 13.47 -2.83 5.29
C ASN A 455 14.91 -2.32 5.35
N LEU A 456 15.24 -1.45 6.32
CA LEU A 456 16.61 -0.94 6.51
C LEU A 456 17.57 -2.04 6.95
N LEU A 457 17.07 -3.10 7.61
CA LEU A 457 17.89 -4.29 7.88
C LEU A 457 18.36 -4.96 6.57
N ASN A 458 17.48 -5.08 5.59
CA ASN A 458 17.84 -5.65 4.28
C ASN A 458 18.83 -4.76 3.52
N GLU A 459 18.68 -3.44 3.62
CA GLU A 459 19.60 -2.47 3.04
C GLU A 459 20.99 -2.55 3.72
N GLN A 460 21.01 -2.63 5.07
CA GLN A 460 22.23 -2.83 5.87
C GLN A 460 22.96 -4.11 5.46
N ILE A 461 22.25 -5.25 5.39
CA ILE A 461 22.80 -6.53 4.96
C ILE A 461 23.40 -6.42 3.54
N ALA A 462 22.63 -5.86 2.60
CA ALA A 462 23.09 -5.70 1.21
C ALA A 462 24.33 -4.80 1.11
N GLN A 463 24.43 -3.77 1.95
CA GLN A 463 25.60 -2.89 2.01
C GLN A 463 26.83 -3.61 2.60
N HIS A 464 26.66 -4.41 3.66
CA HIS A 464 27.71 -5.19 4.26
C HIS A 464 28.22 -6.27 3.30
N GLU A 465 27.36 -6.95 2.55
CA GLU A 465 27.76 -7.91 1.51
C GLU A 465 28.59 -7.25 0.40
N LYS A 466 28.19 -6.06 -0.07
CA LYS A 466 28.96 -5.29 -1.06
C LYS A 466 30.34 -4.87 -0.54
N ASN A 467 30.46 -4.62 0.75
CA ASN A 467 31.71 -4.18 1.39
C ASN A 467 32.59 -5.35 1.87
N GLY A 468 32.18 -6.60 1.66
CA GLY A 468 32.95 -7.82 2.01
C GLY A 468 33.03 -8.08 3.52
N ARG A 469 31.98 -7.75 4.25
CA ARG A 469 31.86 -8.02 5.69
C ARG A 469 30.98 -9.23 5.97
#